data_1e3c419fee769541fb1f9c81437d6d3b
#
_entry.id   1e3c419fee769541fb1f9c81437d6d3b
#
_cell.length_a   1.000
_cell.length_b   1.000
_cell.length_c   1.000
_cell.angle_alpha   90.00
_cell.angle_beta   90.00
_cell.angle_gamma   90.00
#
_symmetry.space_group_name_H-M   'P 1'
#
loop_
_entity.id
_entity.type
_entity.pdbx_description
1 polymer ?
#
loop_
_entity_poly.entity_id
_entity_poly.type
_entity_poly.pdbx_seq_one_letter_code
_entity_poly.pdbx_strand_id
1 'polypeptide(L)'
;MPDKTPPLSADARRLVTVGTTLFGDRWQSPLARGMGVVPSALSMIAAGDRPMTEGLTVALRNFLTTHEAQLRQQLAFVMRMNKEMRDEIAPEPDNDGPRFGQ
;
A
#
# COMPACT_ATOMS: atom_id res chain seq x y z
N MET A 1 4.77 -1.14 33.89
CA MET A 1 4.19 -1.36 33.55
C MET A 1 3.91 -1.00 32.81
N PRO A 2 4.01 -1.17 32.84
CA PRO A 2 3.86 -0.87 31.86
C PRO A 2 2.79 -0.38 31.36
N ASP A 3 2.73 -0.47 30.50
CA ASP A 3 1.67 -0.07 29.70
C ASP A 3 0.38 -0.62 30.19
N LYS A 4 -0.52 0.20 30.52
CA LYS A 4 -1.82 -0.22 30.97
C LYS A 4 -2.78 -0.44 29.85
N THR A 5 -2.43 0.02 28.66
CA THR A 5 -3.30 -0.08 27.50
C THR A 5 -3.24 -1.48 26.97
N PRO A 6 -4.38 -2.15 26.78
CA PRO A 6 -4.32 -3.47 26.15
C PRO A 6 -3.82 -3.37 24.74
N PRO A 7 -3.17 -4.43 24.26
CA PRO A 7 -2.68 -4.41 22.88
C PRO A 7 -3.84 -4.34 21.92
N LEU A 8 -3.58 -3.79 20.74
CA LEU A 8 -4.59 -3.74 19.71
C LEU A 8 -4.95 -5.15 19.26
N SER A 9 -6.20 -5.33 18.86
CA SER A 9 -6.62 -6.60 18.30
C SER A 9 -5.84 -6.89 17.03
N ALA A 10 -5.86 -8.15 16.59
CA ALA A 10 -5.17 -8.53 15.35
C ALA A 10 -5.67 -7.72 14.16
N ASP A 11 -6.98 -7.49 14.10
CA ASP A 11 -7.53 -6.72 12.97
C ASP A 11 -7.12 -5.25 13.04
N ALA A 12 -7.06 -4.67 14.24
CA ALA A 12 -6.61 -3.30 14.38
C ALA A 12 -5.14 -3.17 13.99
N ARG A 13 -4.31 -4.14 14.36
CA ARG A 13 -2.91 -4.14 13.96
C ARG A 13 -2.76 -4.26 12.46
N ARG A 14 -3.60 -5.10 11.83
CA ARG A 14 -3.57 -5.22 10.37
C ARG A 14 -3.94 -3.91 9.70
N LEU A 15 -4.92 -3.20 10.24
CA LEU A 15 -5.31 -1.90 9.72
C LEU A 15 -4.13 -0.93 9.73
N VAL A 16 -3.44 -0.83 10.86
CA VAL A 16 -2.29 0.05 10.99
C VAL A 16 -1.17 -0.37 10.05
N THR A 17 -0.90 -1.68 10.00
CA THR A 17 0.17 -2.19 9.14
C THR A 17 -0.13 -1.90 7.67
N VAL A 18 -1.35 -2.13 7.23
CA VAL A 18 -1.73 -1.83 5.85
C VAL A 18 -1.55 -0.34 5.57
N GLY A 19 -2.08 0.49 6.46
CA GLY A 19 -2.00 1.92 6.25
C GLY A 19 -0.58 2.42 6.18
N THR A 20 0.24 2.07 7.16
CA THR A 20 1.60 2.57 7.21
C THR A 20 2.44 2.02 6.07
N THR A 21 2.22 0.77 5.68
CA THR A 21 2.98 0.17 4.59
C THR A 21 2.64 0.81 3.24
N LEU A 22 1.36 1.08 3.00
CA LEU A 22 0.95 1.58 1.70
C LEU A 22 1.03 3.09 1.59
N PHE A 23 0.84 3.82 2.69
CA PHE A 23 0.69 5.26 2.63
C PHE A 23 1.63 6.03 3.55
N GLY A 24 2.40 5.35 4.39
CA GLY A 24 3.37 6.02 5.25
C GLY A 24 2.74 6.62 6.49
N ASP A 25 3.35 7.69 6.99
CA ASP A 25 2.96 8.26 8.28
C ASP A 25 1.56 8.86 8.26
N ARG A 26 1.12 9.38 7.14
CA ARG A 26 -0.20 10.00 7.02
C ARG A 26 -1.17 9.08 6.31
N TRP A 27 -1.25 7.88 6.83
CA TRP A 27 -2.01 6.82 6.17
C TRP A 27 -3.52 6.91 6.39
N GLN A 28 -3.96 7.63 7.43
CA GLN A 28 -5.37 7.59 7.81
C GLN A 28 -6.28 8.12 6.71
N SER A 29 -5.94 9.27 6.13
CA SER A 29 -6.80 9.87 5.11
C SER A 29 -6.89 9.07 3.82
N PRO A 30 -5.76 8.67 3.22
CA PRO A 30 -5.88 7.90 1.97
C PRO A 30 -6.49 6.52 2.19
N LEU A 31 -6.18 5.87 3.31
CA LEU A 31 -6.77 4.55 3.57
C LEU A 31 -8.27 4.69 3.83
N ALA A 32 -8.67 5.70 4.62
CA ALA A 32 -10.09 5.92 4.89
C ALA A 32 -10.86 6.19 3.61
N ARG A 33 -10.26 6.95 2.71
CA ARG A 33 -10.89 7.23 1.41
C ARG A 33 -11.08 5.93 0.64
N GLY A 34 -10.07 5.08 0.63
CA GLY A 34 -10.17 3.79 -0.06
C GLY A 34 -11.17 2.85 0.57
N MET A 35 -11.34 2.93 1.89
CA MET A 35 -12.29 2.07 2.60
C MET A 35 -13.71 2.66 2.62
N GLY A 36 -13.86 3.94 2.27
CA GLY A 36 -15.17 4.59 2.34
C GLY A 36 -15.59 4.97 3.74
N VAL A 37 -14.61 5.28 4.61
CA VAL A 37 -14.90 5.66 6.00
C VAL A 37 -14.21 6.99 6.29
N VAL A 38 -14.52 7.57 7.46
CA VAL A 38 -13.92 8.84 7.84
C VAL A 38 -12.55 8.58 8.47
N PRO A 39 -11.56 9.46 8.21
CA PRO A 39 -10.21 9.24 8.75
C PRO A 39 -10.14 9.19 10.26
N SER A 40 -11.01 9.95 10.97
CA SER A 40 -10.99 9.95 12.42
C SER A 40 -11.31 8.58 12.99
N ALA A 41 -12.11 7.77 12.29
CA ALA A 41 -12.40 6.43 12.75
C ALA A 41 -11.13 5.59 12.79
N LEU A 42 -10.29 5.71 11.77
CA LEU A 42 -9.03 4.97 11.71
C LEU A 42 -8.05 5.46 12.75
N SER A 43 -8.00 6.76 12.97
CA SER A 43 -7.13 7.32 13.99
C SER A 43 -7.49 6.80 15.38
N MET A 44 -8.77 6.73 15.69
CA MET A 44 -9.21 6.25 16.99
C MET A 44 -8.91 4.76 17.16
N ILE A 45 -9.06 3.98 16.11
CA ILE A 45 -8.72 2.56 16.17
C ILE A 45 -7.22 2.38 16.40
N ALA A 46 -6.41 3.15 15.70
CA ALA A 46 -4.96 3.06 15.85
C ALA A 46 -4.51 3.47 17.24
N ALA A 47 -5.23 4.40 17.86
CA ALA A 47 -4.90 4.84 19.22
C ALA A 47 -5.43 3.90 20.29
N GLY A 48 -6.25 2.93 19.91
CA GLY A 48 -6.85 2.02 20.88
C GLY A 48 -8.11 2.56 21.53
N ASP A 49 -8.59 3.71 21.06
CA ASP A 49 -9.78 4.34 21.64
C ASP A 49 -11.08 3.78 21.11
N ARG A 50 -10.99 2.99 20.06
CA ARG A 50 -12.17 2.45 19.39
C ARG A 50 -11.84 1.07 18.84
N PRO A 51 -12.70 0.08 19.04
CA PRO A 51 -12.41 -1.26 18.53
C PRO A 51 -12.65 -1.34 17.02
N MET A 52 -11.97 -2.28 16.42
CA MET A 52 -12.25 -2.67 15.05
C MET A 52 -13.60 -3.37 15.03
N THR A 53 -14.44 -3.01 14.08
CA THR A 53 -15.74 -3.66 13.93
C THR A 53 -15.73 -4.58 12.73
N GLU A 54 -16.72 -5.47 12.67
CA GLU A 54 -16.83 -6.34 11.51
C GLU A 54 -16.98 -5.55 10.23
N GLY A 55 -17.79 -4.50 10.27
CA GLY A 55 -17.98 -3.64 9.09
C GLY A 55 -16.68 -3.02 8.62
N LEU A 56 -15.84 -2.58 9.56
CA LEU A 56 -14.55 -2.01 9.19
C LEU A 56 -13.59 -3.08 8.66
N THR A 57 -13.64 -4.28 9.23
CA THR A 57 -12.83 -5.38 8.72
C THR A 57 -13.22 -5.73 7.29
N VAL A 58 -14.52 -5.77 7.01
CA VAL A 58 -14.99 -6.03 5.64
C VAL A 58 -14.56 -4.91 4.71
N ALA A 59 -14.65 -3.65 5.15
CA ALA A 59 -14.22 -2.53 4.33
C ALA A 59 -12.73 -2.61 4.02
N LEU A 60 -11.93 -3.03 4.99
CA LEU A 60 -10.50 -3.19 4.77
C LEU A 60 -10.22 -4.31 3.76
N ARG A 61 -10.92 -5.43 3.90
CA ARG A 61 -10.75 -6.53 2.95
C ARG A 61 -11.12 -6.12 1.54
N ASN A 62 -12.22 -5.39 1.41
CA ASN A 62 -12.66 -4.94 0.10
C ASN A 62 -11.65 -3.97 -0.51
N PHE A 63 -11.10 -3.08 0.33
CA PHE A 63 -10.05 -2.18 -0.13
C PHE A 63 -8.85 -2.96 -0.63
N LEU A 64 -8.41 -3.96 0.15
CA LEU A 64 -7.22 -4.74 -0.23
C LEU A 64 -7.45 -5.50 -1.53
N THR A 65 -8.64 -6.06 -1.71
CA THR A 65 -8.96 -6.79 -2.95
C THR A 65 -8.88 -5.87 -4.16
N THR A 66 -9.47 -4.67 -4.04
CA THR A 66 -9.44 -3.71 -5.13
C THR A 66 -8.03 -3.22 -5.39
N HIS A 67 -7.30 -2.94 -4.31
CA HIS A 67 -5.94 -2.42 -4.42
C HIS A 67 -5.00 -3.46 -5.04
N GLU A 68 -5.18 -4.72 -4.68
CA GLU A 68 -4.39 -5.78 -5.28
C GLU A 68 -4.57 -5.82 -6.79
N ALA A 69 -5.82 -5.71 -7.24
CA ALA A 69 -6.08 -5.71 -8.68
C ALA A 69 -5.41 -4.52 -9.36
N GLN A 70 -5.49 -3.34 -8.73
CA GLN A 70 -4.86 -2.15 -9.29
C GLN A 70 -3.34 -2.30 -9.34
N LEU A 71 -2.75 -2.85 -8.29
CA LEU A 71 -1.30 -3.06 -8.26
C LEU A 71 -0.85 -4.03 -9.33
N ARG A 72 -1.65 -5.08 -9.58
CA ARG A 72 -1.30 -6.04 -10.64
C ARG A 72 -1.31 -5.38 -12.01
N GLN A 73 -2.29 -4.52 -12.25
CA GLN A 73 -2.35 -3.78 -13.50
C GLN A 73 -1.18 -2.83 -13.64
N GLN A 74 -0.84 -2.13 -12.56
CA GLN A 74 0.29 -1.22 -12.58
C GLN A 74 1.60 -1.97 -12.78
N LEU A 75 1.74 -3.11 -12.12
CA LEU A 75 2.94 -3.92 -12.29
C LEU A 75 3.08 -4.39 -13.72
N ALA A 76 1.99 -4.86 -14.32
CA ALA A 76 2.03 -5.32 -15.70
C ALA A 76 2.43 -4.19 -16.64
N PHE A 77 1.90 -2.98 -16.41
CA PHE A 77 2.26 -1.84 -17.21
C PHE A 77 3.75 -1.50 -17.07
N VAL A 78 4.23 -1.46 -15.82
CA VAL A 78 5.64 -1.12 -15.58
C VAL A 78 6.55 -2.17 -16.20
N MET A 79 6.18 -3.44 -16.09
CA MET A 79 6.97 -4.51 -16.66
C MET A 79 7.03 -4.40 -18.19
N ARG A 80 5.91 -4.05 -18.81
CA ARG A 80 5.87 -3.86 -20.25
C ARG A 80 6.74 -2.68 -20.67
N MET A 81 6.65 -1.57 -19.93
CA MET A 81 7.45 -0.40 -20.25
C MET A 81 8.94 -0.67 -20.08
N ASN A 82 9.29 -1.38 -18.99
CA ASN A 82 10.67 -1.77 -18.78
C ASN A 82 11.20 -2.60 -19.93
N LYS A 83 10.39 -3.54 -20.40
CA LYS A 83 10.81 -4.40 -21.50
C LYS A 83 10.98 -3.61 -22.78
N GLU A 84 10.03 -2.75 -23.09
CA GLU A 84 10.11 -1.94 -24.31
C GLU A 84 11.34 -1.03 -24.29
N MET A 85 11.56 -0.37 -23.18
CA MET A 85 12.69 0.54 -23.09
C MET A 85 14.02 -0.21 -23.12
N ARG A 86 14.05 -1.38 -22.48
CA ARG A 86 15.26 -2.19 -22.49
C ARG A 86 15.56 -2.70 -23.88
N ASP A 87 14.53 -3.10 -24.62
CA ASP A 87 14.72 -3.60 -25.97
C ASP A 87 15.20 -2.50 -26.92
N GLU A 88 14.73 -1.29 -26.70
CA GLU A 88 15.13 -0.15 -27.53
C GLU A 88 16.56 0.30 -27.25
N ILE A 89 16.94 0.28 -25.99
CA ILE A 89 18.23 0.80 -25.58
C ILE A 89 19.32 -0.24 -25.73
N ALA A 90 18.99 -1.43 -25.47
CA ALA A 90 19.98 -2.49 -25.37
C ALA A 90 20.66 -2.85 -26.63
N PRO A 91 20.24 -2.53 -27.66
CA PRO A 91 20.92 -2.89 -28.77
C PRO A 91 22.25 -2.72 -28.88
N GLU A 92 22.60 -2.61 -28.63
CA GLU A 92 23.55 -2.41 -28.71
C GLU A 92 24.28 -3.00 -28.18
N PRO A 93 24.60 -3.74 -28.28
CA PRO A 93 25.25 -4.34 -27.56
C PRO A 93 26.57 -4.13 -27.65
N ASP A 94 26.67 -3.95 -27.98
CA ASP A 94 27.53 -3.83 -27.85
C ASP A 94 28.18 -3.15 -27.83
N ASN A 95 28.15 -2.84 -27.91
CA ASN A 95 28.53 -2.25 -27.81
C ASN A 95 29.14 -1.63 -27.47
N ASP A 96 29.45 -1.36 -27.53
CA ASP A 96 29.91 -0.74 -27.13
C ASP A 96 29.98 -0.12 -26.41
N GLY A 97 29.99 -0.16 -26.05
CA GLY A 97 29.88 0.27 -25.22
C GLY A 97 29.66 1.19 -24.80
N PRO A 98 29.79 1.69 -24.46
CA PRO A 98 29.32 2.64 -23.89
C PRO A 98 28.93 3.49 -24.63
N ARG A 99 28.43 3.53 -24.94
CA ARG A 99 27.98 4.17 -25.49
C ARG A 99 27.43 4.99 -24.93
N PHE A 100 27.07 5.24 -24.33
CA PHE A 100 26.51 6.00 -23.83
C PHE A 100 27.05 6.92 -23.70
N GLY A 101 27.05 7.06 -23.71
CA GLY A 101 27.50 7.81 -23.65
C GLY A 101 27.94 8.12 -24.65
N GLN A 102 28.14 7.91 -25.17
CA GLN A 102 28.46 8.01 -26.00
C GLN A 102 28.11 8.41 -26.39
#